data_c11f7a14e968f8d953d9d3a1942cd890
#
_entry.id   c11f7a14e968f8d953d9d3a1942cd890
#
_cell.length_a   1.000
_cell.length_b   1.000
_cell.length_c   1.000
_cell.angle_alpha   90.00
_cell.angle_beta   90.00
_cell.angle_gamma   90.00
#
_symmetry.space_group_name_H-M   'P 1'
#
loop_
_entity.id
_entity.type
_entity.pdbx_description
1 polymer ?
#
loop_
_entity_poly.entity_id
_entity_poly.type
_entity_poly.pdbx_seq_one_letter_code
_entity_poly.pdbx_strand_id
1 'polypeptide(L)'
;MRFLLLLSALFLAVSLPAQDFFEKSDFFFAENVSNNKVDYKKLVANSAGLDELIDQIKKQDLTALAESDKKAFLINSYNLLVINQVIENWPTKSVMEIGGFFESNKVVIGGKKMTLNDLENKEIRTVYNDPRIHFVLVCGANGCPPIINKAYLPATLNAQLDLQTKIAMNNPNFIQVNEDGDVKISEIFNWYKEDFLAKGNIIEYINSYRNIPISVEQKPRYYPYDWSINVRSIISGASSKAFQSFDPEDPKSESAAVNLQTYTAGSLLKKNQADFTIFNSIYTESENNWQGQDYSGYRTTFASSLIQFTYGVTKSARINLGFDISLKGSGKANNDESYNQIGRAFDFRNDDSTRVGVSYIAPKIKIQPFKNVADFTLQSSFNIVLPKHPEGYSNPDGSGTGNLLWIEWDRHVWWTQFFYTKMMFDDKFQVFAELDLLFRFKSSTSQITHFDLPASVFLSYFPTNKITTYGMIQHVPRFLYDTKEPQINDWLIRSNYTQYGAGLKYQLKPSINIELLYTNFFRAQNGGLGETFNLGIKYVLF
;
A
#
# COMPACT_ATOMS: atom_id res chain seq x y z
N MET A 1 31.47 -6.69 -19.37
CA MET A 1 31.86 -7.10 -17.99
C MET A 1 32.28 -5.95 -17.07
N ARG A 2 32.72 -4.79 -17.55
CA ARG A 2 33.04 -3.62 -16.68
C ARG A 2 31.85 -2.70 -16.36
N PHE A 3 30.74 -2.79 -17.04
CA PHE A 3 29.52 -1.97 -16.76
C PHE A 3 28.57 -2.58 -15.73
N LEU A 4 28.62 -3.90 -15.50
CA LEU A 4 27.84 -4.56 -14.45
C LEU A 4 28.43 -4.40 -13.03
N LEU A 5 29.73 -4.07 -12.93
CA LEU A 5 30.38 -3.84 -11.63
C LEU A 5 30.18 -2.42 -11.08
N LEU A 6 29.71 -1.48 -11.90
CA LEU A 6 29.40 -0.12 -11.46
C LEU A 6 27.96 0.03 -10.92
N LEU A 7 27.02 -0.86 -11.26
CA LEU A 7 25.68 -0.87 -10.67
C LEU A 7 25.63 -1.62 -9.33
N SER A 8 26.58 -2.49 -9.04
CA SER A 8 26.64 -3.20 -7.75
C SER A 8 27.30 -2.39 -6.61
N ALA A 9 27.99 -1.31 -6.94
CA ALA A 9 28.68 -0.47 -5.96
C ALA A 9 27.79 0.68 -5.40
N LEU A 10 26.58 0.88 -5.93
CA LEU A 10 25.70 1.97 -5.47
C LEU A 10 24.64 1.52 -4.44
N PHE A 11 24.69 0.28 -3.94
CA PHE A 11 23.75 -0.25 -2.94
C PHE A 11 24.41 -0.68 -1.63
N LEU A 12 25.58 -0.15 -1.30
CA LEU A 12 26.03 -0.09 0.09
C LEU A 12 25.41 1.16 0.73
N ALA A 13 24.09 1.13 0.94
CA ALA A 13 23.44 2.05 1.85
C ALA A 13 23.97 1.72 3.26
N VAL A 14 24.86 2.55 3.74
CA VAL A 14 25.17 2.63 5.18
C VAL A 14 23.84 2.97 5.83
N SER A 15 23.19 1.98 6.47
CA SER A 15 22.01 2.23 7.29
C SER A 15 22.44 3.17 8.41
N LEU A 16 21.94 4.41 8.38
CA LEU A 16 22.18 5.35 9.47
C LEU A 16 21.53 4.77 10.74
N PRO A 17 22.17 4.89 11.92
CA PRO A 17 21.66 4.31 13.17
C PRO A 17 20.20 4.69 13.49
N ALA A 18 19.76 5.86 13.06
CA ALA A 18 18.39 6.33 13.24
C ALA A 18 17.35 5.51 12.43
N GLN A 19 17.69 5.04 11.23
CA GLN A 19 16.79 4.23 10.40
C GLN A 19 16.55 2.86 11.05
N ASP A 20 17.56 2.23 11.63
CA ASP A 20 17.44 0.98 12.38
C ASP A 20 16.50 1.13 13.60
N PHE A 21 16.55 2.27 14.32
CA PHE A 21 15.66 2.56 15.44
C PHE A 21 14.18 2.57 15.04
N PHE A 22 13.81 3.27 13.96
CA PHE A 22 12.41 3.37 13.53
C PHE A 22 11.84 2.02 13.11
N GLU A 23 12.63 1.23 12.41
CA GLU A 23 12.23 -0.11 11.98
C GLU A 23 12.01 -1.06 13.16
N LYS A 24 12.93 -1.07 14.11
CA LYS A 24 12.82 -1.88 15.33
C LYS A 24 11.66 -1.42 16.19
N SER A 25 11.42 -0.10 16.28
CA SER A 25 10.27 0.46 16.99
C SER A 25 8.95 0.04 16.33
N ASP A 26 8.86 0.10 14.99
CA ASP A 26 7.66 -0.34 14.27
C ASP A 26 7.38 -1.82 14.51
N PHE A 27 8.40 -2.66 14.41
CA PHE A 27 8.28 -4.08 14.72
C PHE A 27 7.87 -4.31 16.18
N PHE A 28 8.47 -3.59 17.14
CA PHE A 28 8.15 -3.70 18.55
C PHE A 28 6.68 -3.37 18.84
N PHE A 29 6.19 -2.24 18.32
CA PHE A 29 4.80 -1.85 18.51
C PHE A 29 3.84 -2.84 17.83
N ALA A 30 4.13 -3.32 16.63
CA ALA A 30 3.33 -4.31 15.93
C ALA A 30 3.18 -5.63 16.71
N GLU A 31 4.22 -6.05 17.42
CA GLU A 31 4.25 -7.31 18.18
C GLU A 31 3.60 -7.20 19.57
N ASN A 32 3.63 -6.02 20.19
CA ASN A 32 3.30 -5.86 21.61
C ASN A 32 2.08 -4.95 21.88
N VAL A 33 1.58 -4.27 20.84
CA VAL A 33 0.39 -3.43 20.93
C VAL A 33 -0.72 -4.00 20.04
N SER A 34 -1.89 -4.20 20.62
CA SER A 34 -3.09 -4.60 19.87
C SER A 34 -4.33 -4.04 20.57
N ASN A 35 -5.35 -3.66 19.79
CA ASN A 35 -6.57 -3.04 20.32
C ASN A 35 -6.26 -1.87 21.27
N ASN A 36 -5.29 -1.03 20.92
CA ASN A 36 -4.85 0.13 21.69
C ASN A 36 -4.36 -0.18 23.12
N LYS A 37 -3.95 -1.42 23.36
CA LYS A 37 -3.46 -1.93 24.65
C LYS A 37 -2.09 -2.56 24.48
N VAL A 38 -1.29 -2.50 25.55
CA VAL A 38 0.06 -3.08 25.59
C VAL A 38 0.01 -4.45 26.27
N ASP A 39 0.71 -5.42 25.70
CA ASP A 39 0.87 -6.76 26.29
C ASP A 39 2.03 -6.75 27.31
N TYR A 40 1.83 -6.08 28.43
CA TYR A 40 2.82 -5.98 29.49
C TYR A 40 3.24 -7.35 30.04
N LYS A 41 2.33 -8.34 30.09
CA LYS A 41 2.67 -9.69 30.56
C LYS A 41 3.71 -10.37 29.63
N LYS A 42 3.53 -10.23 28.32
CA LYS A 42 4.48 -10.74 27.32
C LYS A 42 5.83 -10.03 27.47
N LEU A 43 5.82 -8.71 27.66
CA LEU A 43 7.03 -7.90 27.76
C LEU A 43 7.81 -8.20 29.05
N VAL A 44 7.16 -8.41 30.19
CA VAL A 44 7.81 -8.84 31.43
C VAL A 44 8.45 -10.22 31.29
N ALA A 45 7.84 -11.12 30.53
CA ALA A 45 8.42 -12.43 30.26
C ALA A 45 9.61 -12.38 29.29
N ASN A 46 9.66 -11.42 28.40
CA ASN A 46 10.76 -11.21 27.44
C ASN A 46 10.83 -9.73 27.00
N SER A 47 11.73 -8.98 27.60
CA SER A 47 11.99 -7.56 27.34
C SER A 47 13.09 -7.28 26.30
N ALA A 48 13.78 -8.31 25.78
CA ALA A 48 14.99 -8.14 24.99
C ALA A 48 14.87 -7.14 23.82
N GLY A 49 13.73 -7.14 23.10
CA GLY A 49 13.48 -6.19 22.02
C GLY A 49 13.28 -4.76 22.52
N LEU A 50 12.68 -4.58 23.71
CA LEU A 50 12.56 -3.28 24.34
C LEU A 50 13.89 -2.78 24.87
N ASP A 51 14.66 -3.66 25.53
CA ASP A 51 15.98 -3.32 26.09
C ASP A 51 16.93 -2.80 25.01
N GLU A 52 16.91 -3.43 23.83
CA GLU A 52 17.69 -2.98 22.67
C GLU A 52 17.28 -1.56 22.22
N LEU A 53 15.97 -1.28 22.15
CA LEU A 53 15.45 0.04 21.79
C LEU A 53 15.79 1.09 22.85
N ILE A 54 15.68 0.75 24.13
CA ILE A 54 16.08 1.64 25.24
C ILE A 54 17.57 1.96 25.17
N ASP A 55 18.41 0.99 24.82
CA ASP A 55 19.84 1.21 24.63
C ASP A 55 20.16 2.09 23.41
N GLN A 56 19.40 2.00 22.33
CA GLN A 56 19.52 2.92 21.21
C GLN A 56 19.08 4.34 21.60
N ILE A 57 17.99 4.49 22.36
CA ILE A 57 17.51 5.79 22.87
C ILE A 57 18.60 6.45 23.72
N LYS A 58 19.27 5.70 24.60
CA LYS A 58 20.36 6.22 25.45
C LYS A 58 21.55 6.73 24.65
N LYS A 59 21.90 6.06 23.54
CA LYS A 59 23.13 6.29 22.76
C LYS A 59 22.94 7.24 21.57
N GLN A 60 21.71 7.54 21.16
CA GLN A 60 21.43 8.37 19.97
C GLN A 60 21.97 9.79 20.13
N ASP A 61 22.81 10.20 19.21
CA ASP A 61 23.19 11.62 19.11
C ASP A 61 22.02 12.42 18.50
N LEU A 62 21.35 13.19 19.34
CA LEU A 62 20.20 14.02 18.93
C LEU A 62 20.61 15.21 18.06
N THR A 63 21.88 15.62 18.09
CA THR A 63 22.38 16.75 17.28
C THR A 63 22.67 16.34 15.85
N ALA A 64 22.86 15.03 15.61
CA ALA A 64 23.08 14.46 14.29
C ALA A 64 21.78 14.20 13.52
N LEU A 65 20.60 14.31 14.17
CA LEU A 65 19.31 14.07 13.55
C LEU A 65 18.77 15.33 12.86
N ALA A 66 18.19 15.16 11.67
CA ALA A 66 17.35 16.19 11.08
C ALA A 66 16.12 16.46 11.99
N GLU A 67 15.54 17.65 11.93
CA GLU A 67 14.44 18.03 12.85
C GLU A 67 13.21 17.12 12.74
N SER A 68 12.86 16.63 11.53
CA SER A 68 11.78 15.66 11.33
C SER A 68 12.07 14.33 12.02
N ASP A 69 13.31 13.85 11.87
CA ASP A 69 13.77 12.59 12.45
C ASP A 69 13.83 12.69 13.96
N LYS A 70 14.31 13.81 14.47
CA LYS A 70 14.39 14.08 15.90
C LYS A 70 13.00 14.14 16.54
N LYS A 71 12.01 14.81 15.91
CA LYS A 71 10.64 14.84 16.43
C LYS A 71 10.03 13.43 16.48
N ALA A 72 10.14 12.66 15.41
CA ALA A 72 9.65 11.28 15.35
C ALA A 72 10.38 10.38 16.36
N PHE A 73 11.69 10.51 16.48
CA PHE A 73 12.50 9.78 17.44
C PHE A 73 12.04 10.04 18.88
N LEU A 74 11.86 11.32 19.27
CA LEU A 74 11.45 11.69 20.63
C LEU A 74 10.04 11.18 20.96
N ILE A 75 9.09 11.21 20.02
CA ILE A 75 7.73 10.67 20.21
C ILE A 75 7.78 9.15 20.46
N ASN A 76 8.48 8.39 19.63
CA ASN A 76 8.63 6.94 19.84
C ASN A 76 9.37 6.65 21.14
N SER A 77 10.43 7.41 21.45
CA SER A 77 11.20 7.26 22.68
C SER A 77 10.34 7.47 23.92
N TYR A 78 9.49 8.51 23.94
CA TYR A 78 8.57 8.73 25.05
C TYR A 78 7.67 7.51 25.28
N ASN A 79 7.01 7.02 24.23
CA ASN A 79 6.11 5.88 24.35
C ASN A 79 6.82 4.59 24.77
N LEU A 80 8.02 4.33 24.26
CA LEU A 80 8.85 3.17 24.65
C LEU A 80 9.32 3.27 26.10
N LEU A 81 9.73 4.45 26.55
CA LEU A 81 10.17 4.71 27.92
C LEU A 81 9.04 4.61 28.93
N VAL A 82 7.83 5.04 28.57
CA VAL A 82 6.62 4.79 29.36
C VAL A 82 6.38 3.30 29.54
N ILE A 83 6.41 2.52 28.44
CA ILE A 83 6.25 1.07 28.51
C ILE A 83 7.33 0.44 29.38
N ASN A 84 8.58 0.88 29.23
CA ASN A 84 9.70 0.38 30.02
C ASN A 84 9.51 0.62 31.53
N GLN A 85 9.13 1.83 31.93
CA GLN A 85 8.88 2.09 33.35
C GLN A 85 7.71 1.27 33.92
N VAL A 86 6.69 0.98 33.11
CA VAL A 86 5.59 0.11 33.53
C VAL A 86 6.07 -1.33 33.76
N ILE A 87 6.87 -1.91 32.84
CA ILE A 87 7.36 -3.29 33.01
C ILE A 87 8.34 -3.43 34.17
N GLU A 88 9.16 -2.39 34.43
CA GLU A 88 10.08 -2.35 35.58
C GLU A 88 9.32 -2.38 36.94
N ASN A 89 8.07 -1.91 36.95
CA ASN A 89 7.22 -1.83 38.14
C ASN A 89 6.00 -2.78 38.08
N TRP A 90 6.05 -3.78 37.18
CA TRP A 90 4.97 -4.74 37.02
C TRP A 90 4.92 -5.75 38.18
N PRO A 91 3.74 -6.14 38.70
CA PRO A 91 2.40 -5.70 38.27
C PRO A 91 1.96 -4.39 38.93
N THR A 92 1.34 -3.53 38.13
CA THR A 92 0.68 -2.30 38.63
C THR A 92 -0.73 -2.17 38.06
N LYS A 93 -1.64 -1.51 38.79
CA LYS A 93 -3.00 -1.23 38.32
C LYS A 93 -3.11 0.16 37.69
N SER A 94 -2.17 1.05 38.00
CA SER A 94 -2.18 2.43 37.54
C SER A 94 -0.74 2.96 37.49
N VAL A 95 -0.42 3.79 36.52
CA VAL A 95 0.87 4.51 36.49
C VAL A 95 1.03 5.45 37.70
N MET A 96 -0.07 5.88 38.31
CA MET A 96 -0.07 6.72 39.52
C MET A 96 0.32 5.94 40.79
N GLU A 97 0.33 4.61 40.77
CA GLU A 97 0.85 3.79 41.86
C GLU A 97 2.39 3.70 41.83
N ILE A 98 3.01 4.10 40.71
CA ILE A 98 4.46 4.11 40.56
C ILE A 98 5.00 5.46 41.04
N GLY A 99 5.66 5.47 42.19
CA GLY A 99 6.17 6.72 42.77
C GLY A 99 7.14 7.46 41.84
N GLY A 100 6.83 8.73 41.54
CA GLY A 100 7.65 9.59 40.71
C GLY A 100 7.68 9.26 39.23
N PHE A 101 6.69 8.50 38.70
CA PHE A 101 6.63 8.00 37.32
C PHE A 101 6.94 9.07 36.27
N PHE A 102 6.31 10.24 36.35
CA PHE A 102 6.52 11.33 35.40
C PHE A 102 7.59 12.33 35.86
N GLU A 103 7.72 12.60 37.16
CA GLU A 103 8.39 13.80 37.69
C GLU A 103 9.73 13.53 38.34
N SER A 104 9.99 12.33 38.83
CA SER A 104 11.21 12.01 39.60
C SER A 104 12.08 10.94 38.99
N ASN A 105 11.46 9.91 38.39
CA ASN A 105 12.19 8.80 37.76
C ASN A 105 12.94 9.31 36.53
N LYS A 106 14.25 9.08 36.52
CA LYS A 106 15.11 9.57 35.43
C LYS A 106 15.29 8.52 34.35
N VAL A 107 15.05 8.93 33.13
CA VAL A 107 15.37 8.18 31.90
C VAL A 107 16.61 8.82 31.23
N VAL A 108 17.26 8.08 30.34
CA VAL A 108 18.42 8.59 29.59
C VAL A 108 18.07 8.65 28.12
N ILE A 109 18.24 9.80 27.50
CA ILE A 109 17.97 10.04 26.09
C ILE A 109 19.14 10.85 25.52
N GLY A 110 19.82 10.31 24.51
CA GLY A 110 20.98 10.98 23.91
C GLY A 110 22.09 11.30 24.93
N GLY A 111 22.30 10.41 25.91
CA GLY A 111 23.27 10.59 26.99
C GLY A 111 22.81 11.56 28.11
N LYS A 112 21.66 12.24 27.97
CA LYS A 112 21.14 13.18 28.98
C LYS A 112 20.13 12.49 29.90
N LYS A 113 20.25 12.74 31.21
CA LYS A 113 19.27 12.29 32.21
C LYS A 113 18.15 13.30 32.37
N MET A 114 16.89 12.89 32.22
CA MET A 114 15.70 13.73 32.37
C MET A 114 14.52 12.89 32.87
N THR A 115 13.44 13.53 33.27
CA THR A 115 12.18 12.84 33.59
C THR A 115 11.32 12.71 32.34
N LEU A 116 10.27 11.86 32.37
CA LEU A 116 9.27 11.84 31.29
C LEU A 116 8.59 13.20 31.13
N ASN A 117 8.32 13.89 32.23
CA ASN A 117 7.78 15.25 32.21
C ASN A 117 8.73 16.27 31.55
N ASP A 118 10.04 16.15 31.78
CA ASP A 118 11.03 17.00 31.09
C ASP A 118 11.06 16.69 29.58
N LEU A 119 11.04 15.41 29.21
CA LEU A 119 11.01 14.98 27.81
C LEU A 119 9.79 15.53 27.09
N GLU A 120 8.62 15.36 27.67
CA GLU A 120 7.36 15.83 27.08
C GLU A 120 7.33 17.36 26.96
N ASN A 121 7.56 18.06 28.07
CA ASN A 121 7.32 19.51 28.12
C ASN A 121 8.48 20.32 27.59
N LYS A 122 9.76 19.93 27.84
CA LYS A 122 10.93 20.73 27.44
C LYS A 122 11.50 20.33 26.07
N GLU A 123 11.52 19.04 25.76
CA GLU A 123 12.16 18.56 24.53
C GLU A 123 11.16 18.39 23.38
N ILE A 124 9.86 18.15 23.66
CA ILE A 124 8.85 17.95 22.62
C ILE A 124 7.88 19.13 22.54
N ARG A 125 7.06 19.35 23.57
CA ARG A 125 5.96 20.32 23.57
C ARG A 125 6.42 21.74 23.26
N THR A 126 7.38 22.25 24.02
CA THR A 126 7.88 23.63 23.88
C THR A 126 8.66 23.83 22.58
N VAL A 127 9.41 22.79 22.13
CA VAL A 127 10.25 22.89 20.94
C VAL A 127 9.41 22.91 19.67
N TYR A 128 8.42 22.02 19.58
CA TYR A 128 7.66 21.85 18.32
C TYR A 128 6.36 22.65 18.29
N ASN A 129 5.85 23.11 19.43
CA ASN A 129 4.61 23.89 19.56
C ASN A 129 3.46 23.34 18.71
N ASP A 130 3.26 22.02 18.75
CA ASP A 130 2.30 21.27 17.94
C ASP A 130 1.30 20.55 18.84
N PRO A 131 0.04 21.05 18.97
CA PRO A 131 -0.95 20.46 19.87
C PRO A 131 -1.32 19.02 19.53
N ARG A 132 -1.01 18.53 18.33
CA ARG A 132 -1.28 17.16 17.92
C ARG A 132 -0.44 16.14 18.69
N ILE A 133 0.66 16.55 19.33
CA ILE A 133 1.49 15.67 20.16
C ILE A 133 0.69 15.06 21.32
N HIS A 134 -0.31 15.76 21.85
CA HIS A 134 -1.15 15.27 22.95
C HIS A 134 -2.02 14.07 22.58
N PHE A 135 -2.10 13.71 21.28
CA PHE A 135 -2.85 12.55 20.79
C PHE A 135 -1.95 11.39 20.37
N VAL A 136 -0.63 11.52 20.56
CA VAL A 136 0.38 10.53 20.17
C VAL A 136 1.36 10.18 21.29
N LEU A 137 1.50 11.02 22.32
CA LEU A 137 2.25 10.70 23.54
C LEU A 137 1.33 9.96 24.50
N VAL A 138 1.65 8.70 24.79
CA VAL A 138 0.78 7.82 25.56
C VAL A 138 1.38 7.57 26.95
N CYS A 139 0.67 8.02 27.98
CA CYS A 139 1.11 7.98 29.37
C CYS A 139 0.94 6.61 30.07
N GLY A 140 0.56 5.57 29.35
CA GLY A 140 0.35 4.23 29.91
C GLY A 140 -1.02 4.00 30.54
N ALA A 141 -1.90 4.99 30.58
CA ALA A 141 -3.22 4.94 31.19
C ALA A 141 -4.34 4.71 30.14
N ASN A 142 -5.50 4.20 30.58
CA ASN A 142 -6.67 4.02 29.73
C ASN A 142 -7.31 5.34 29.27
N GLY A 143 -7.13 6.43 30.02
CA GLY A 143 -7.60 7.76 29.66
C GLY A 143 -6.75 8.44 28.57
N CYS A 144 -5.56 7.91 28.23
CA CYS A 144 -4.74 8.43 27.14
C CYS A 144 -5.42 8.20 25.78
N PRO A 145 -5.10 9.01 24.78
CA PRO A 145 -5.33 8.65 23.39
C PRO A 145 -4.75 7.26 23.09
N PRO A 146 -5.33 6.55 22.11
CA PRO A 146 -4.93 5.19 21.82
C PRO A 146 -3.46 5.06 21.43
N ILE A 147 -2.73 4.15 22.07
CA ILE A 147 -1.41 3.74 21.57
C ILE A 147 -1.60 2.92 20.30
N ILE A 148 -0.82 3.23 19.26
CA ILE A 148 -0.89 2.53 17.98
C ILE A 148 0.16 1.42 17.88
N ASN A 149 -0.12 0.42 17.07
CA ASN A 149 0.76 -0.71 16.81
C ASN A 149 1.82 -0.42 15.73
N LYS A 150 2.22 0.85 15.57
CA LYS A 150 3.21 1.33 14.60
C LYS A 150 4.10 2.39 15.22
N ALA A 151 5.31 2.53 14.71
CA ALA A 151 6.15 3.68 15.02
C ALA A 151 5.69 4.94 14.28
N TYR A 152 5.98 6.09 14.86
CA TYR A 152 5.91 7.37 14.18
C TYR A 152 7.18 7.53 13.33
N LEU A 153 7.01 7.68 12.01
CA LEU A 153 8.11 7.68 11.06
C LEU A 153 8.37 9.10 10.53
N PRO A 154 9.62 9.54 10.38
CA PRO A 154 9.95 10.89 9.89
C PRO A 154 9.21 11.27 8.60
N ALA A 155 9.21 10.38 7.62
CA ALA A 155 8.63 10.62 6.30
C ALA A 155 7.10 10.80 6.31
N THR A 156 6.40 10.26 7.32
CA THR A 156 4.93 10.26 7.41
C THR A 156 4.43 10.92 8.70
N LEU A 157 5.31 11.52 9.48
CA LEU A 157 4.99 12.02 10.81
C LEU A 157 3.79 12.97 10.83
N ASN A 158 3.76 13.96 9.94
CA ASN A 158 2.65 14.92 9.88
C ASN A 158 1.31 14.23 9.60
N ALA A 159 1.28 13.31 8.64
CA ALA A 159 0.07 12.55 8.32
C ALA A 159 -0.36 11.66 9.51
N GLN A 160 0.59 11.05 10.23
CA GLN A 160 0.30 10.24 11.41
C GLN A 160 -0.24 11.10 12.56
N LEU A 161 0.33 12.28 12.80
CA LEU A 161 -0.16 13.23 13.81
C LEU A 161 -1.59 13.71 13.49
N ASP A 162 -1.86 14.08 12.25
CA ASP A 162 -3.19 14.50 11.80
C ASP A 162 -4.21 13.36 11.94
N LEU A 163 -3.82 12.15 11.54
CA LEU A 163 -4.68 10.97 11.65
C LEU A 163 -5.05 10.66 13.10
N GLN A 164 -4.06 10.63 14.02
CA GLN A 164 -4.32 10.34 15.42
C GLN A 164 -5.18 11.43 16.07
N THR A 165 -4.92 12.70 15.74
CA THR A 165 -5.77 13.82 16.18
C THR A 165 -7.21 13.65 15.68
N LYS A 166 -7.38 13.34 14.39
CA LYS A 166 -8.71 13.12 13.80
C LYS A 166 -9.44 11.93 14.45
N ILE A 167 -8.73 10.83 14.73
CA ILE A 167 -9.28 9.68 15.44
C ILE A 167 -9.75 10.10 16.84
N ALA A 168 -8.93 10.81 17.60
CA ALA A 168 -9.29 11.27 18.93
C ALA A 168 -10.52 12.20 18.90
N MET A 169 -10.57 13.18 17.98
CA MET A 169 -11.67 14.14 17.90
C MET A 169 -13.01 13.50 17.46
N ASN A 170 -12.99 12.39 16.75
CA ASN A 170 -14.19 11.67 16.30
C ASN A 170 -14.55 10.48 17.20
N ASN A 171 -13.74 10.16 18.21
CA ASN A 171 -14.03 9.10 19.15
C ASN A 171 -15.11 9.53 20.17
N PRO A 172 -16.28 8.87 20.22
CA PRO A 172 -17.38 9.24 21.12
C PRO A 172 -17.05 9.01 22.60
N ASN A 173 -16.01 8.24 22.91
CA ASN A 173 -15.53 8.09 24.30
C ASN A 173 -14.55 9.21 24.69
N PHE A 174 -13.91 9.86 23.73
CA PHE A 174 -12.97 10.95 23.97
C PHE A 174 -13.63 12.33 23.86
N ILE A 175 -14.56 12.50 22.93
CA ILE A 175 -15.42 13.66 22.77
C ILE A 175 -16.87 13.19 22.87
N GLN A 176 -17.47 13.30 24.05
CA GLN A 176 -18.82 12.85 24.37
C GLN A 176 -19.81 13.97 24.09
N VAL A 177 -20.74 13.76 23.18
CA VAL A 177 -21.85 14.67 22.89
C VAL A 177 -23.15 13.89 23.11
N ASN A 178 -23.98 14.33 24.07
CA ASN A 178 -25.29 13.70 24.33
C ASN A 178 -26.36 14.24 23.38
N GLU A 179 -27.58 13.67 23.47
CA GLU A 179 -28.72 14.06 22.60
C GLU A 179 -29.16 15.52 22.84
N ASP A 180 -28.95 16.06 24.05
CA ASP A 180 -29.27 17.45 24.40
C ASP A 180 -28.20 18.44 23.95
N GLY A 181 -27.11 17.94 23.34
CA GLY A 181 -25.99 18.77 22.88
C GLY A 181 -24.94 19.09 23.93
N ASP A 182 -25.06 18.57 25.17
CA ASP A 182 -24.04 18.70 26.21
C ASP A 182 -22.74 18.02 25.80
N VAL A 183 -21.63 18.70 25.99
CA VAL A 183 -20.29 18.23 25.59
C VAL A 183 -19.42 17.93 26.80
N LYS A 184 -18.86 16.72 26.83
CA LYS A 184 -17.80 16.34 27.79
C LYS A 184 -16.56 15.91 27.04
N ILE A 185 -15.42 16.41 27.44
CA ILE A 185 -14.12 16.17 26.78
C ILE A 185 -13.08 15.70 27.80
N SER A 186 -11.97 15.13 27.28
CA SER A 186 -10.86 14.67 28.11
C SER A 186 -10.21 15.80 28.92
N GLU A 187 -9.72 15.48 30.13
CA GLU A 187 -8.89 16.38 30.95
C GLU A 187 -7.61 16.85 30.24
N ILE A 188 -7.16 16.19 29.20
CA ILE A 188 -6.03 16.63 28.35
C ILE A 188 -6.26 18.07 27.86
N PHE A 189 -7.49 18.39 27.45
CA PHE A 189 -7.82 19.75 26.99
C PHE A 189 -7.82 20.79 28.12
N ASN A 190 -7.95 20.37 29.37
CA ASN A 190 -7.83 21.23 30.55
C ASN A 190 -6.36 21.44 30.92
N TRP A 191 -5.59 20.37 31.02
CA TRP A 191 -4.19 20.41 31.43
C TRP A 191 -3.31 21.19 30.44
N TYR A 192 -3.57 21.02 29.13
CA TYR A 192 -2.80 21.64 28.06
C TYR A 192 -3.60 22.71 27.31
N LYS A 193 -4.51 23.39 28.00
CA LYS A 193 -5.46 24.34 27.41
C LYS A 193 -4.80 25.34 26.47
N GLU A 194 -3.66 25.91 26.88
CA GLU A 194 -2.97 26.95 26.12
C GLU A 194 -2.51 26.48 24.72
N ASP A 195 -2.17 25.19 24.57
CA ASP A 195 -1.73 24.64 23.29
C ASP A 195 -2.86 24.58 22.26
N PHE A 196 -4.12 24.50 22.71
CA PHE A 196 -5.30 24.40 21.85
C PHE A 196 -5.93 25.74 21.50
N LEU A 197 -5.57 26.81 22.23
CA LEU A 197 -6.19 28.13 22.06
C LEU A 197 -5.67 28.92 20.84
N ALA A 198 -4.60 28.48 20.19
CA ALA A 198 -4.03 29.16 19.03
C ALA A 198 -5.02 29.34 17.85
N LYS A 199 -6.13 28.55 17.82
CA LYS A 199 -7.21 28.62 16.81
C LYS A 199 -8.53 29.21 17.36
N GLY A 200 -8.48 29.94 18.47
CA GLY A 200 -9.67 30.57 19.08
C GLY A 200 -10.08 29.87 20.38
N ASN A 201 -10.96 28.91 20.36
CA ASN A 201 -11.36 28.14 21.54
C ASN A 201 -11.19 26.63 21.34
N ILE A 202 -11.32 25.85 22.44
CA ILE A 202 -11.13 24.39 22.39
C ILE A 202 -12.11 23.71 21.43
N ILE A 203 -13.36 24.18 21.35
CA ILE A 203 -14.38 23.60 20.45
C ILE A 203 -14.01 23.87 18.97
N GLU A 204 -13.46 25.03 18.66
CA GLU A 204 -12.97 25.35 17.30
C GLU A 204 -11.80 24.44 16.93
N TYR A 205 -10.85 24.21 17.87
CA TYR A 205 -9.78 23.25 17.64
C TYR A 205 -10.35 21.83 17.38
N ILE A 206 -11.26 21.34 18.24
CA ILE A 206 -11.91 20.05 18.09
C ILE A 206 -12.62 19.96 16.72
N ASN A 207 -13.39 20.99 16.35
CA ASN A 207 -14.15 21.03 15.09
C ASN A 207 -13.25 21.05 13.84
N SER A 208 -12.01 21.51 13.96
CA SER A 208 -11.07 21.47 12.83
C SER A 208 -10.72 20.04 12.39
N TYR A 209 -11.02 19.04 13.22
CA TYR A 209 -10.78 17.61 12.96
C TYR A 209 -12.04 16.74 13.01
N ARG A 210 -13.19 17.27 13.45
CA ARG A 210 -14.44 16.50 13.55
C ARG A 210 -15.15 16.38 12.20
N ASN A 211 -15.77 15.24 11.98
CA ASN A 211 -16.67 15.02 10.84
C ASN A 211 -18.03 15.72 11.04
N ILE A 212 -18.51 15.74 12.29
CA ILE A 212 -19.77 16.41 12.70
C ILE A 212 -19.39 17.49 13.70
N PRO A 213 -19.45 18.77 13.34
CA PRO A 213 -19.05 19.86 14.22
C PRO A 213 -19.98 20.00 15.43
N ILE A 214 -19.42 20.47 16.53
CA ILE A 214 -20.11 20.87 17.75
C ILE A 214 -20.36 22.39 17.66
N SER A 215 -21.47 22.89 18.20
CA SER A 215 -21.69 24.34 18.28
C SER A 215 -20.56 25.00 19.08
N VAL A 216 -19.99 26.06 18.51
CA VAL A 216 -18.86 26.80 19.12
C VAL A 216 -19.24 27.55 20.40
N GLU A 217 -20.55 27.72 20.66
CA GLU A 217 -21.10 28.35 21.87
C GLU A 217 -21.12 27.37 23.06
N GLN A 218 -20.95 26.07 22.80
CA GLN A 218 -20.94 25.06 23.86
C GLN A 218 -19.73 25.23 24.76
N LYS A 219 -19.99 25.14 26.07
CA LYS A 219 -18.94 25.14 27.11
C LYS A 219 -18.71 23.70 27.55
N PRO A 220 -17.64 23.05 27.07
CA PRO A 220 -17.42 21.66 27.39
C PRO A 220 -17.11 21.48 28.90
N ARG A 221 -17.60 20.37 29.46
CA ARG A 221 -17.21 19.88 30.79
C ARG A 221 -16.13 18.80 30.61
N TYR A 222 -15.30 18.63 31.61
CA TYR A 222 -14.27 17.61 31.62
C TYR A 222 -14.77 16.37 32.36
N TYR A 223 -14.52 15.16 31.81
CA TYR A 223 -14.81 13.90 32.51
C TYR A 223 -13.57 13.43 33.27
N PRO A 224 -13.71 12.70 34.40
CA PRO A 224 -12.58 12.18 35.16
C PRO A 224 -11.66 11.31 34.30
N TYR A 225 -10.35 11.55 34.40
CA TYR A 225 -9.36 10.81 33.63
C TYR A 225 -9.15 9.40 34.20
N ASP A 226 -9.17 8.38 33.35
CA ASP A 226 -8.96 7.00 33.76
C ASP A 226 -7.45 6.68 33.81
N TRP A 227 -6.89 6.72 35.00
CA TRP A 227 -5.49 6.38 35.26
C TRP A 227 -5.18 4.89 35.36
N SER A 228 -6.16 4.00 35.21
CA SER A 228 -5.90 2.57 35.17
C SER A 228 -5.02 2.19 33.97
N ILE A 229 -4.15 1.19 34.18
CA ILE A 229 -3.14 0.80 33.19
C ILE A 229 -3.78 0.30 31.88
N ASN A 230 -3.26 0.70 30.74
CA ASN A 230 -3.70 0.32 29.40
C ASN A 230 -3.25 -1.10 28.99
N VAL A 231 -3.46 -2.07 29.91
CA VAL A 231 -3.02 -3.46 29.73
C VAL A 231 -3.97 -4.24 28.82
N ARG A 232 -3.39 -5.08 27.97
CA ARG A 232 -4.13 -6.10 27.21
C ARG A 232 -4.65 -7.20 28.16
N SER A 233 -5.96 -7.23 28.41
CA SER A 233 -6.57 -8.28 29.22
C SER A 233 -6.87 -9.51 28.34
N ILE A 234 -6.44 -10.68 28.80
CA ILE A 234 -6.88 -11.98 28.30
C ILE A 234 -8.10 -12.37 29.14
N ILE A 235 -9.26 -11.75 28.91
CA ILE A 235 -10.50 -12.18 29.58
C ILE A 235 -11.59 -12.30 28.52
N SER A 236 -12.02 -13.55 28.33
CA SER A 236 -13.31 -13.90 27.78
C SER A 236 -14.39 -13.33 28.70
N GLY A 237 -15.23 -12.43 28.20
CA GLY A 237 -16.52 -12.10 28.72
C GLY A 237 -16.56 -11.23 29.97
N ALA A 238 -16.40 -9.93 29.85
CA ALA A 238 -17.08 -8.92 30.62
C ALA A 238 -17.04 -7.58 29.86
N SER A 239 -18.23 -7.10 29.52
CA SER A 239 -18.46 -5.81 28.88
C SER A 239 -17.97 -4.69 29.78
N SER A 240 -16.84 -4.12 29.53
CA SER A 240 -16.55 -2.77 29.95
C SER A 240 -16.85 -1.87 28.75
N LYS A 241 -17.74 -0.89 28.92
CA LYS A 241 -17.92 0.26 28.01
C LYS A 241 -16.69 1.18 28.06
N ALA A 242 -15.51 0.59 27.84
CA ALA A 242 -14.25 1.29 27.71
C ALA A 242 -13.90 1.35 26.24
N PHE A 243 -13.57 2.52 25.76
CA PHE A 243 -12.90 2.80 24.49
C PHE A 243 -13.14 1.69 23.45
N GLN A 244 -14.18 1.81 22.63
CA GLN A 244 -14.24 0.97 21.42
C GLN A 244 -12.98 1.29 20.64
N SER A 245 -12.05 0.34 20.66
CA SER A 245 -10.87 0.38 19.83
C SER A 245 -11.33 0.61 18.40
N PHE A 246 -10.73 1.58 17.75
CA PHE A 246 -10.79 1.67 16.31
C PHE A 246 -10.29 0.32 15.77
N ASP A 247 -11.21 -0.52 15.36
CA ASP A 247 -10.94 -1.74 14.63
C ASP A 247 -10.95 -1.37 13.14
N PRO A 248 -9.80 -1.39 12.47
CA PRO A 248 -9.78 -1.19 11.02
C PRO A 248 -10.57 -2.29 10.29
N GLU A 249 -11.03 -3.32 11.00
CA GLU A 249 -11.84 -4.42 10.47
C GLU A 249 -13.35 -4.25 10.76
N ASP A 250 -13.79 -3.19 11.49
CA ASP A 250 -15.22 -2.91 11.67
C ASP A 250 -15.76 -2.20 10.42
N PRO A 251 -16.63 -2.86 9.63
CA PRO A 251 -17.24 -2.25 8.45
C PRO A 251 -18.15 -1.05 8.78
N LYS A 252 -18.41 -0.76 10.06
CA LYS A 252 -19.17 0.40 10.51
C LYS A 252 -18.32 1.62 10.85
N SER A 253 -16.99 1.50 10.90
CA SER A 253 -16.09 2.63 11.04
C SER A 253 -15.82 3.27 9.67
N GLU A 254 -16.74 4.06 9.17
CA GLU A 254 -16.60 4.79 7.89
C GLU A 254 -15.39 5.75 7.84
N SER A 255 -14.63 5.91 8.91
CA SER A 255 -13.57 6.93 9.00
C SER A 255 -12.14 6.43 8.88
N ALA A 256 -11.92 5.13 8.81
CA ALA A 256 -10.60 4.58 8.52
C ALA A 256 -10.70 3.50 7.46
N ALA A 257 -11.44 3.78 6.42
CA ALA A 257 -11.16 3.14 5.16
C ALA A 257 -9.65 3.28 4.93
N VAL A 258 -8.92 2.17 5.12
CA VAL A 258 -7.63 1.99 4.45
C VAL A 258 -7.88 2.59 3.08
N ASN A 259 -7.14 3.63 2.72
CA ASN A 259 -7.38 4.31 1.45
C ASN A 259 -7.06 3.29 0.34
N LEU A 260 -8.07 2.49 -0.05
CA LEU A 260 -7.96 1.47 -1.09
C LEU A 260 -7.65 2.10 -2.45
N GLN A 261 -7.70 3.45 -2.53
CA GLN A 261 -7.27 4.21 -3.69
C GLN A 261 -5.75 4.19 -3.86
N THR A 262 -4.99 4.04 -2.78
CA THR A 262 -3.54 3.77 -2.85
C THR A 262 -3.25 2.35 -3.32
N TYR A 263 -4.30 1.59 -3.72
CA TYR A 263 -4.09 0.28 -4.29
C TYR A 263 -3.35 0.38 -5.60
N THR A 264 -2.13 -0.04 -5.52
CA THR A 264 -1.30 -0.38 -6.66
C THR A 264 -1.10 -1.89 -6.65
N ALA A 265 -0.69 -2.43 -7.78
CA ALA A 265 -0.31 -3.85 -7.87
C ALA A 265 0.72 -4.25 -6.78
N GLY A 266 1.46 -3.29 -6.22
CA GLY A 266 2.45 -3.49 -5.17
C GLY A 266 1.91 -3.76 -3.76
N SER A 267 0.64 -3.52 -3.45
CA SER A 267 0.12 -3.70 -2.08
C SER A 267 0.06 -5.17 -1.66
N LEU A 268 0.28 -5.44 -0.37
CA LEU A 268 0.25 -6.78 0.23
C LEU A 268 -0.87 -6.89 1.26
N LEU A 269 -1.52 -8.04 1.29
CA LEU A 269 -2.60 -8.38 2.20
C LEU A 269 -2.06 -8.96 3.50
N LYS A 270 -2.70 -8.65 4.62
CA LYS A 270 -2.43 -9.26 5.92
C LYS A 270 -2.91 -10.72 5.93
N LYS A 271 -2.47 -11.49 6.92
CA LYS A 271 -2.92 -12.87 7.12
C LYS A 271 -4.45 -12.93 7.21
N ASN A 272 -5.04 -13.87 6.50
CA ASN A 272 -6.49 -14.12 6.39
C ASN A 272 -7.27 -13.08 5.58
N GLN A 273 -6.64 -12.07 5.02
CA GLN A 273 -7.28 -11.22 4.02
C GLN A 273 -7.15 -11.82 2.63
N ALA A 274 -8.15 -11.63 1.82
CA ALA A 274 -8.12 -12.03 0.42
C ALA A 274 -8.58 -10.87 -0.48
N ASP A 275 -8.08 -10.80 -1.69
CA ASP A 275 -8.66 -9.96 -2.72
C ASP A 275 -9.04 -10.78 -3.96
N PHE A 276 -10.06 -10.29 -4.61
CA PHE A 276 -10.53 -10.80 -5.88
C PHE A 276 -10.65 -9.63 -6.86
N THR A 277 -9.97 -9.72 -7.98
CA THR A 277 -9.96 -8.66 -9.00
C THR A 277 -10.35 -9.25 -10.34
N ILE A 278 -11.24 -8.56 -11.05
CA ILE A 278 -11.53 -8.82 -12.46
C ILE A 278 -11.10 -7.56 -13.23
N PHE A 279 -10.22 -7.73 -14.18
CA PHE A 279 -9.75 -6.66 -15.05
C PHE A 279 -10.04 -7.03 -16.49
N ASN A 280 -10.93 -6.26 -17.12
CA ASN A 280 -11.33 -6.47 -18.49
C ASN A 280 -10.68 -5.43 -19.39
N SER A 281 -10.18 -5.86 -20.53
CA SER A 281 -9.53 -5.02 -21.52
C SER A 281 -10.08 -5.33 -22.90
N ILE A 282 -10.38 -4.30 -23.66
CA ILE A 282 -10.72 -4.37 -25.08
C ILE A 282 -9.65 -3.56 -25.81
N TYR A 283 -8.83 -4.25 -26.59
CA TYR A 283 -7.83 -3.65 -27.45
C TYR A 283 -8.30 -3.65 -28.89
N THR A 284 -8.23 -2.53 -29.54
CA THR A 284 -8.50 -2.39 -30.96
C THR A 284 -7.24 -1.94 -31.68
N GLU A 285 -6.73 -2.77 -32.58
CA GLU A 285 -5.62 -2.45 -33.47
C GLU A 285 -6.16 -1.93 -34.80
N SER A 286 -5.71 -0.77 -35.22
CA SER A 286 -6.13 -0.11 -36.46
C SER A 286 -4.97 0.11 -37.43
N GLU A 287 -3.75 0.03 -36.97
CA GLU A 287 -2.53 0.20 -37.72
C GLU A 287 -1.48 -0.81 -37.27
N ASN A 288 -0.59 -1.22 -38.15
CA ASN A 288 0.53 -2.10 -37.81
C ASN A 288 1.78 -1.63 -38.56
N ASN A 289 2.90 -1.52 -37.85
CA ASN A 289 4.20 -1.29 -38.43
C ASN A 289 4.98 -2.61 -38.46
N TRP A 290 5.24 -3.12 -39.64
CA TRP A 290 6.00 -4.37 -39.82
C TRP A 290 7.16 -4.15 -40.81
N GLN A 291 8.39 -4.42 -40.37
CA GLN A 291 9.61 -4.25 -41.16
C GLN A 291 9.79 -2.84 -41.74
N GLY A 292 9.28 -1.83 -41.02
CA GLY A 292 9.36 -0.42 -41.47
C GLY A 292 8.28 -0.03 -42.48
N GLN A 293 7.33 -0.89 -42.77
CA GLN A 293 6.14 -0.57 -43.57
C GLN A 293 4.92 -0.41 -42.69
N ASP A 294 4.15 0.64 -42.89
CA ASP A 294 2.92 0.92 -42.18
C ASP A 294 1.75 0.32 -42.96
N TYR A 295 0.99 -0.51 -42.27
CA TYR A 295 -0.26 -1.09 -42.75
C TYR A 295 -1.41 -0.42 -42.00
N SER A 296 -2.34 0.16 -42.74
CA SER A 296 -3.55 0.79 -42.22
C SER A 296 -4.79 0.29 -42.98
N GLY A 297 -5.97 0.55 -42.47
CA GLY A 297 -7.25 0.21 -43.12
C GLY A 297 -7.85 -1.13 -42.73
N TYR A 298 -7.34 -1.79 -41.69
CA TYR A 298 -7.98 -2.92 -41.05
C TYR A 298 -8.24 -2.62 -39.57
N ARG A 299 -9.19 -3.33 -38.97
CA ARG A 299 -9.43 -3.25 -37.55
C ARG A 299 -9.54 -4.65 -36.96
N THR A 300 -8.70 -4.94 -35.98
CA THR A 300 -8.77 -6.17 -35.21
C THR A 300 -9.06 -5.86 -33.76
N THR A 301 -10.01 -6.57 -33.18
CA THR A 301 -10.40 -6.37 -31.78
C THR A 301 -10.08 -7.60 -30.96
N PHE A 302 -9.39 -7.40 -29.87
CA PHE A 302 -9.07 -8.41 -28.87
C PHE A 302 -9.75 -8.05 -27.56
N ALA A 303 -10.38 -9.02 -26.93
CA ALA A 303 -10.89 -8.89 -25.58
C ALA A 303 -10.08 -9.73 -24.61
N SER A 304 -9.88 -9.25 -23.42
CA SER A 304 -9.26 -10.05 -22.36
C SER A 304 -9.91 -9.77 -21.02
N SER A 305 -10.04 -10.82 -20.20
CA SER A 305 -10.43 -10.73 -18.80
C SER A 305 -9.37 -11.42 -17.96
N LEU A 306 -8.77 -10.70 -17.05
CA LEU A 306 -7.84 -11.22 -16.07
C LEU A 306 -8.55 -11.33 -14.72
N ILE A 307 -8.76 -12.55 -14.27
CA ILE A 307 -9.35 -12.87 -12.98
C ILE A 307 -8.20 -13.19 -12.03
N GLN A 308 -8.09 -12.45 -10.95
CA GLN A 308 -7.00 -12.59 -10.00
C GLN A 308 -7.54 -12.88 -8.61
N PHE A 309 -6.95 -13.86 -7.95
CA PHE A 309 -7.17 -14.13 -6.53
C PHE A 309 -5.84 -14.02 -5.79
N THR A 310 -5.86 -13.35 -4.63
CA THR A 310 -4.68 -13.20 -3.78
C THR A 310 -5.08 -13.38 -2.32
N TYR A 311 -4.25 -14.09 -1.55
CA TYR A 311 -4.48 -14.38 -0.14
C TYR A 311 -3.24 -14.06 0.69
N GLY A 312 -3.43 -13.35 1.80
CA GLY A 312 -2.38 -13.01 2.74
C GLY A 312 -2.06 -14.17 3.68
N VAL A 313 -0.81 -14.64 3.67
CA VAL A 313 -0.39 -15.81 4.49
C VAL A 313 0.39 -15.44 5.73
N THR A 314 0.99 -14.24 5.79
CA THR A 314 1.81 -13.80 6.92
C THR A 314 1.17 -12.68 7.71
N LYS A 315 1.29 -12.71 9.04
CA LYS A 315 0.82 -11.62 9.93
C LYS A 315 1.49 -10.28 9.62
N SER A 316 2.74 -10.32 9.15
CA SER A 316 3.52 -9.14 8.76
C SER A 316 3.14 -8.57 7.39
N ALA A 317 2.11 -9.10 6.73
CA ALA A 317 1.69 -8.70 5.38
C ALA A 317 2.83 -8.72 4.34
N ARG A 318 3.79 -9.64 4.44
CA ARG A 318 4.98 -9.65 3.58
C ARG A 318 4.97 -10.72 2.51
N ILE A 319 4.07 -11.69 2.61
CA ILE A 319 3.93 -12.77 1.64
C ILE A 319 2.45 -12.98 1.35
N ASN A 320 2.09 -12.92 0.09
CA ASN A 320 0.79 -13.31 -0.42
C ASN A 320 0.95 -14.41 -1.45
N LEU A 321 0.01 -15.35 -1.46
CA LEU A 321 -0.11 -16.39 -2.47
C LEU A 321 -1.39 -16.17 -3.26
N GLY A 322 -1.40 -16.59 -4.49
CA GLY A 322 -2.59 -16.43 -5.33
C GLY A 322 -2.49 -17.17 -6.65
N PHE A 323 -3.46 -16.93 -7.47
CA PHE A 323 -3.49 -17.41 -8.85
C PHE A 323 -4.24 -16.43 -9.75
N ASP A 324 -3.91 -16.46 -11.02
CA ASP A 324 -4.57 -15.71 -12.08
C ASP A 324 -5.16 -16.67 -13.10
N ILE A 325 -6.33 -16.30 -13.65
CA ILE A 325 -6.95 -16.96 -14.78
C ILE A 325 -7.14 -15.92 -15.87
N SER A 326 -6.64 -16.17 -17.06
CA SER A 326 -6.82 -15.29 -18.22
C SER A 326 -7.78 -15.87 -19.23
N LEU A 327 -8.82 -15.10 -19.53
CA LEU A 327 -9.73 -15.32 -20.64
C LEU A 327 -9.33 -14.38 -21.78
N LYS A 328 -9.27 -14.91 -23.01
CA LYS A 328 -8.97 -14.13 -24.20
C LYS A 328 -9.99 -14.39 -25.29
N GLY A 329 -10.33 -13.32 -26.00
CA GLY A 329 -11.15 -13.39 -27.19
C GLY A 329 -10.51 -12.62 -28.34
N SER A 330 -10.63 -13.12 -29.55
CA SER A 330 -10.25 -12.42 -30.77
C SER A 330 -11.31 -12.57 -31.84
N GLY A 331 -11.51 -11.50 -32.61
CA GLY A 331 -12.43 -11.49 -33.76
C GLY A 331 -11.71 -10.98 -34.98
N LYS A 332 -11.86 -11.69 -36.12
CA LYS A 332 -11.28 -11.32 -37.41
C LYS A 332 -12.02 -10.11 -37.99
N ALA A 333 -11.28 -9.13 -38.46
CA ALA A 333 -11.82 -7.99 -39.15
C ALA A 333 -12.21 -8.33 -40.58
N ASN A 334 -13.40 -7.91 -41.01
CA ASN A 334 -13.72 -7.77 -42.43
C ASN A 334 -13.64 -6.27 -42.78
N ASN A 335 -13.03 -5.94 -43.89
CA ASN A 335 -12.75 -4.55 -44.32
C ASN A 335 -13.99 -3.67 -44.51
N ASP A 336 -15.20 -4.24 -44.51
CA ASP A 336 -16.45 -3.52 -44.80
C ASP A 336 -17.38 -3.24 -43.59
N GLU A 337 -17.05 -3.69 -42.38
CA GLU A 337 -17.94 -3.55 -41.22
C GLU A 337 -17.34 -2.71 -40.09
N SER A 338 -17.74 -1.45 -40.03
CA SER A 338 -17.06 -0.43 -39.22
C SER A 338 -17.32 -0.44 -37.72
N TYR A 339 -18.33 -1.09 -37.14
CA TYR A 339 -18.63 -0.96 -35.71
C TYR A 339 -19.10 -2.21 -34.95
N ASN A 340 -19.45 -3.30 -35.62
CA ASN A 340 -19.98 -4.51 -34.96
C ASN A 340 -18.90 -5.49 -34.45
N GLN A 341 -17.65 -5.14 -34.54
CA GLN A 341 -16.54 -6.08 -34.30
C GLN A 341 -16.20 -6.29 -32.83
N ILE A 342 -16.53 -5.33 -31.96
CA ILE A 342 -16.33 -5.49 -30.50
C ILE A 342 -17.13 -6.68 -29.99
N GLY A 343 -18.35 -6.91 -30.49
CA GLY A 343 -19.17 -8.07 -30.13
C GLY A 343 -18.58 -9.40 -30.56
N ARG A 344 -17.82 -9.43 -31.65
CA ARG A 344 -17.18 -10.67 -32.14
C ARG A 344 -16.09 -11.19 -31.22
N ALA A 345 -15.37 -10.31 -30.53
CA ALA A 345 -14.36 -10.71 -29.55
C ALA A 345 -14.96 -11.44 -28.32
N PHE A 346 -16.27 -11.36 -28.14
CA PHE A 346 -17.04 -12.06 -27.10
C PHE A 346 -17.94 -13.18 -27.66
N ASP A 347 -17.78 -13.52 -28.92
CA ASP A 347 -18.56 -14.59 -29.56
C ASP A 347 -17.93 -15.95 -29.26
N PHE A 348 -18.66 -16.79 -28.53
CA PHE A 348 -18.20 -18.09 -28.06
C PHE A 348 -18.34 -19.23 -29.11
N ARG A 349 -18.69 -18.92 -30.34
CA ARG A 349 -18.84 -19.97 -31.40
C ARG A 349 -17.54 -20.70 -31.74
N ASN A 350 -16.39 -20.01 -31.58
CA ASN A 350 -15.06 -20.59 -31.85
C ASN A 350 -14.93 -21.14 -33.27
N ASP A 351 -15.24 -20.33 -34.25
CA ASP A 351 -15.09 -20.61 -35.66
C ASP A 351 -13.82 -19.93 -36.24
N ASP A 352 -13.67 -19.94 -37.56
CA ASP A 352 -12.56 -19.30 -38.27
C ASP A 352 -12.55 -17.78 -38.19
N SER A 353 -13.65 -17.18 -37.72
CA SER A 353 -13.82 -15.74 -37.58
C SER A 353 -13.80 -15.24 -36.14
N THR A 354 -14.02 -16.10 -35.15
CA THR A 354 -14.07 -15.76 -33.74
C THR A 354 -13.51 -16.87 -32.87
N ARG A 355 -12.80 -16.52 -31.81
CA ARG A 355 -12.32 -17.46 -30.80
C ARG A 355 -12.29 -16.85 -29.42
N VAL A 356 -12.85 -17.54 -28.44
CA VAL A 356 -12.81 -17.19 -27.02
C VAL A 356 -12.40 -18.42 -26.20
N GLY A 357 -11.54 -18.24 -25.22
CA GLY A 357 -11.14 -19.32 -24.33
C GLY A 357 -10.26 -18.88 -23.16
N VAL A 358 -10.02 -19.83 -22.25
CA VAL A 358 -9.03 -19.65 -21.18
C VAL A 358 -7.64 -19.77 -21.80
N SER A 359 -6.85 -18.69 -21.72
CA SER A 359 -5.51 -18.68 -22.30
C SER A 359 -4.46 -19.26 -21.36
N TYR A 360 -4.53 -18.94 -20.07
CA TYR A 360 -3.63 -19.51 -19.07
C TYR A 360 -4.22 -19.51 -17.67
N ILE A 361 -3.63 -20.34 -16.81
CA ILE A 361 -3.74 -20.27 -15.35
C ILE A 361 -2.34 -20.01 -14.80
N ALA A 362 -2.21 -19.11 -13.82
CA ALA A 362 -0.91 -18.72 -13.29
C ALA A 362 -0.90 -18.72 -11.77
N PRO A 363 -0.32 -19.73 -11.10
CA PRO A 363 0.04 -19.59 -9.70
C PRO A 363 1.01 -18.44 -9.51
N LYS A 364 0.83 -17.67 -8.43
CA LYS A 364 1.65 -16.48 -8.13
C LYS A 364 2.01 -16.37 -6.68
N ILE A 365 3.17 -15.76 -6.44
CA ILE A 365 3.61 -15.31 -5.13
C ILE A 365 3.94 -13.82 -5.21
N LYS A 366 3.53 -13.05 -4.21
CA LYS A 366 3.90 -11.65 -4.05
C LYS A 366 4.59 -11.50 -2.71
N ILE A 367 5.73 -10.83 -2.70
CA ILE A 367 6.55 -10.65 -1.51
C ILE A 367 7.06 -9.21 -1.39
N GLN A 368 7.31 -8.81 -0.16
CA GLN A 368 8.13 -7.65 0.17
C GLN A 368 9.51 -8.18 0.60
N PRO A 369 10.51 -8.19 -0.31
CA PRO A 369 11.77 -8.88 -0.06
C PRO A 369 12.62 -8.15 1.00
N PHE A 370 12.56 -6.83 1.03
CA PHE A 370 13.36 -6.00 1.93
C PHE A 370 12.50 -5.49 3.09
N LYS A 371 12.87 -5.82 4.34
CA LYS A 371 12.14 -5.36 5.54
C LYS A 371 12.08 -3.84 5.62
N ASN A 372 13.09 -3.17 5.09
CA ASN A 372 13.38 -1.76 5.26
C ASN A 372 12.92 -0.90 4.08
N VAL A 373 12.32 -1.49 3.05
CA VAL A 373 11.82 -0.78 1.88
C VAL A 373 10.36 -1.18 1.68
N ALA A 374 9.48 -0.54 2.44
CA ALA A 374 8.04 -0.79 2.40
C ALA A 374 7.45 -0.52 1.00
N ASP A 375 8.04 0.44 0.30
CA ASP A 375 7.61 0.92 -1.01
C ASP A 375 7.97 -0.04 -2.16
N PHE A 376 8.73 -1.11 -1.89
CA PHE A 376 9.18 -2.07 -2.89
C PHE A 376 8.58 -3.45 -2.68
N THR A 377 7.92 -3.97 -3.70
CA THR A 377 7.36 -5.34 -3.72
C THR A 377 7.71 -6.06 -5.00
N LEU A 378 7.73 -7.39 -4.93
CA LEU A 378 7.98 -8.28 -6.05
C LEU A 378 6.84 -9.27 -6.16
N GLN A 379 6.35 -9.50 -7.37
CA GLN A 379 5.43 -10.57 -7.70
C GLN A 379 6.04 -11.47 -8.76
N SER A 380 5.93 -12.77 -8.59
CA SER A 380 6.34 -13.74 -9.59
C SER A 380 5.21 -14.73 -9.85
N SER A 381 4.95 -15.01 -11.13
CA SER A 381 3.93 -15.96 -11.59
C SER A 381 4.48 -16.85 -12.69
N PHE A 382 3.92 -18.05 -12.79
CA PHE A 382 4.22 -18.96 -13.88
C PHE A 382 2.94 -19.26 -14.65
N ASN A 383 2.85 -18.72 -15.86
CA ASN A 383 1.66 -18.80 -16.68
C ASN A 383 1.67 -20.11 -17.47
N ILE A 384 0.79 -21.01 -17.07
CA ILE A 384 0.60 -22.34 -17.68
C ILE A 384 -0.43 -22.18 -18.79
N VAL A 385 0.02 -22.24 -20.03
CA VAL A 385 -0.83 -22.08 -21.20
C VAL A 385 -1.71 -23.31 -21.39
N LEU A 386 -3.00 -23.08 -21.59
CA LEU A 386 -4.00 -24.14 -21.79
C LEU A 386 -4.34 -24.39 -23.25
N PRO A 387 -4.40 -23.40 -24.16
CA PRO A 387 -4.70 -23.62 -25.55
C PRO A 387 -3.65 -24.49 -26.22
N LYS A 388 -4.12 -25.45 -27.03
CA LYS A 388 -3.28 -26.25 -27.91
C LYS A 388 -3.52 -25.82 -29.36
N HIS A 389 -2.46 -25.67 -30.11
CA HIS A 389 -2.48 -25.35 -31.53
C HIS A 389 -1.77 -26.49 -32.32
N PRO A 390 -2.35 -27.67 -32.37
CA PRO A 390 -1.65 -28.84 -32.96
C PRO A 390 -1.36 -28.67 -34.46
N GLU A 391 -2.17 -27.85 -35.14
CA GLU A 391 -2.09 -27.63 -36.58
C GLU A 391 -1.70 -26.19 -36.95
N GLY A 392 -1.18 -25.40 -35.97
CA GLY A 392 -0.91 -23.99 -36.14
C GLY A 392 -2.12 -23.10 -35.83
N TYR A 393 -1.93 -21.81 -36.03
CA TYR A 393 -2.97 -20.78 -35.82
C TYR A 393 -2.95 -19.78 -36.99
N SER A 394 -4.05 -19.07 -37.19
CA SER A 394 -4.09 -17.92 -38.06
C SER A 394 -4.23 -16.62 -37.22
N ASN A 395 -3.53 -15.58 -37.65
CA ASN A 395 -3.70 -14.25 -37.09
C ASN A 395 -5.02 -13.64 -37.58
N PRO A 396 -5.58 -12.66 -36.88
CA PRO A 396 -6.79 -11.95 -37.30
C PRO A 396 -6.68 -11.30 -38.69
N ASP A 397 -5.46 -10.96 -39.14
CA ASP A 397 -5.17 -10.44 -40.49
C ASP A 397 -5.20 -11.52 -41.58
N GLY A 398 -5.45 -12.78 -41.21
CA GLY A 398 -5.47 -13.91 -42.11
C GLY A 398 -4.12 -14.55 -42.38
N SER A 399 -3.04 -14.03 -41.78
CA SER A 399 -1.74 -14.68 -41.84
C SER A 399 -1.66 -15.88 -40.90
N GLY A 400 -0.84 -16.88 -41.22
CA GLY A 400 -0.67 -18.11 -40.43
C GLY A 400 -1.09 -19.35 -41.19
N THR A 401 -0.92 -20.50 -40.57
CA THR A 401 -1.14 -21.84 -41.20
C THR A 401 -2.27 -22.64 -40.58
N GLY A 402 -2.95 -22.11 -39.57
CA GLY A 402 -4.00 -22.83 -38.84
C GLY A 402 -5.41 -22.34 -39.13
N ASN A 403 -6.40 -23.11 -38.72
CA ASN A 403 -7.83 -22.78 -38.88
C ASN A 403 -8.43 -22.02 -37.69
N LEU A 404 -7.69 -21.86 -36.57
CA LEU A 404 -8.17 -21.20 -35.39
C LEU A 404 -7.44 -19.86 -35.18
N LEU A 405 -8.17 -18.81 -34.84
CA LEU A 405 -7.59 -17.51 -34.49
C LEU A 405 -6.66 -17.61 -33.27
N TRP A 406 -5.58 -16.86 -33.32
CA TRP A 406 -4.67 -16.76 -32.20
C TRP A 406 -5.31 -16.01 -31.03
N ILE A 407 -5.27 -16.60 -29.83
CA ILE A 407 -5.78 -15.98 -28.59
C ILE A 407 -4.67 -15.78 -27.57
N GLU A 408 -3.52 -15.30 -28.05
CA GLU A 408 -2.34 -14.97 -27.23
C GLU A 408 -1.83 -16.12 -26.34
N TRP A 409 -0.51 -16.30 -26.33
CA TRP A 409 0.23 -17.23 -25.48
C TRP A 409 0.09 -18.70 -25.91
N ASP A 410 0.85 -19.03 -26.90
CA ASP A 410 1.08 -20.41 -27.36
C ASP A 410 2.17 -21.11 -26.53
N ARG A 411 2.74 -20.45 -25.51
CA ARG A 411 3.88 -20.91 -24.74
C ARG A 411 3.78 -20.50 -23.28
N HIS A 412 4.41 -21.30 -22.40
CA HIS A 412 4.53 -20.95 -20.99
C HIS A 412 5.35 -19.66 -20.80
N VAL A 413 5.00 -18.89 -19.79
CA VAL A 413 5.69 -17.63 -19.48
C VAL A 413 6.00 -17.56 -18.00
N TRP A 414 7.25 -17.28 -17.69
CA TRP A 414 7.62 -16.87 -16.35
C TRP A 414 7.62 -15.35 -16.30
N TRP A 415 6.78 -14.78 -15.45
CA TRP A 415 6.58 -13.36 -15.32
C TRP A 415 6.95 -12.91 -13.91
N THR A 416 7.93 -12.03 -13.81
CA THR A 416 8.33 -11.41 -12.55
C THR A 416 8.19 -9.89 -12.68
N GLN A 417 7.50 -9.29 -11.72
CA GLN A 417 7.15 -7.87 -11.68
C GLN A 417 7.77 -7.25 -10.45
N PHE A 418 8.41 -6.11 -10.62
CA PHE A 418 8.99 -5.29 -9.58
C PHE A 418 8.18 -4.02 -9.47
N PHE A 419 7.65 -3.74 -8.28
CA PHE A 419 6.82 -2.58 -8.02
C PHE A 419 7.50 -1.64 -7.04
N TYR A 420 7.48 -0.36 -7.34
CA TYR A 420 7.92 0.70 -6.45
C TYR A 420 6.83 1.76 -6.33
N THR A 421 6.48 2.14 -5.10
CA THR A 421 5.42 3.10 -4.80
C THR A 421 5.98 4.22 -3.94
N LYS A 422 5.73 5.48 -4.29
CA LYS A 422 6.11 6.64 -3.48
C LYS A 422 4.97 7.62 -3.38
N MET A 423 4.56 7.91 -2.14
CA MET A 423 3.62 8.99 -1.85
C MET A 423 4.35 10.33 -1.76
N MET A 424 3.70 11.41 -2.20
CA MET A 424 4.25 12.77 -2.25
C MET A 424 3.17 13.80 -1.92
N PHE A 425 3.60 14.99 -1.45
CA PHE A 425 2.75 16.15 -1.22
C PHE A 425 1.55 15.84 -0.31
N ASP A 426 1.83 15.42 0.93
CA ASP A 426 0.82 15.06 1.94
C ASP A 426 -0.17 14.00 1.44
N ASP A 427 0.37 12.96 0.80
CA ASP A 427 -0.35 11.81 0.23
C ASP A 427 -1.39 12.17 -0.85
N LYS A 428 -1.32 13.38 -1.41
CA LYS A 428 -2.20 13.78 -2.52
C LYS A 428 -1.75 13.28 -3.87
N PHE A 429 -0.47 12.92 -4.00
CA PHE A 429 0.12 12.37 -5.22
C PHE A 429 0.86 11.08 -4.94
N GLN A 430 0.83 10.17 -5.89
CA GLN A 430 1.57 8.93 -5.85
C GLN A 430 2.30 8.71 -7.16
N VAL A 431 3.58 8.38 -7.08
CA VAL A 431 4.31 7.76 -8.19
C VAL A 431 4.32 6.26 -7.96
N PHE A 432 3.89 5.51 -8.95
CA PHE A 432 4.03 4.07 -9.00
C PHE A 432 4.84 3.70 -10.23
N ALA A 433 5.90 2.93 -10.03
CA ALA A 433 6.74 2.41 -11.09
C ALA A 433 6.70 0.88 -11.10
N GLU A 434 6.67 0.32 -12.27
CA GLU A 434 6.65 -1.12 -12.51
C GLU A 434 7.71 -1.47 -13.56
N LEU A 435 8.49 -2.50 -13.27
CA LEU A 435 9.42 -3.11 -14.20
C LEU A 435 9.16 -4.61 -14.24
N ASP A 436 8.91 -5.14 -15.43
CA ASP A 436 8.58 -6.54 -15.61
C ASP A 436 9.68 -7.29 -16.33
N LEU A 437 9.83 -8.56 -15.98
CA LEU A 437 10.65 -9.53 -16.68
C LEU A 437 9.74 -10.67 -17.14
N LEU A 438 9.46 -10.73 -18.46
CA LEU A 438 8.66 -11.80 -19.04
C LEU A 438 9.55 -12.73 -19.88
N PHE A 439 9.76 -13.92 -19.38
CA PHE A 439 10.52 -14.95 -20.09
C PHE A 439 9.55 -15.94 -20.74
N ARG A 440 9.52 -15.96 -22.06
CA ARG A 440 8.65 -16.82 -22.87
C ARG A 440 9.41 -18.05 -23.34
N PHE A 441 9.00 -19.23 -22.86
CA PHE A 441 9.65 -20.50 -23.21
C PHE A 441 9.34 -20.92 -24.64
N LYS A 442 10.14 -21.85 -25.16
CA LYS A 442 9.86 -22.51 -26.45
C LYS A 442 8.58 -23.33 -26.36
N SER A 443 7.90 -23.46 -27.48
CA SER A 443 6.73 -24.34 -27.65
C SER A 443 6.87 -25.19 -28.91
N SER A 444 5.92 -26.08 -29.13
CA SER A 444 5.86 -26.87 -30.36
C SER A 444 5.68 -26.01 -31.61
N THR A 445 5.02 -24.86 -31.47
CA THR A 445 4.70 -23.95 -32.58
C THR A 445 5.72 -22.81 -32.70
N SER A 446 6.53 -22.53 -31.67
CA SER A 446 7.54 -21.48 -31.70
C SER A 446 8.82 -21.91 -31.01
N GLN A 447 9.88 -22.02 -31.78
CA GLN A 447 11.21 -22.43 -31.32
C GLN A 447 12.05 -21.24 -30.79
N ILE A 448 11.54 -20.01 -30.89
CA ILE A 448 12.26 -18.80 -30.50
C ILE A 448 11.88 -18.42 -29.07
N THR A 449 12.85 -18.19 -28.20
CA THR A 449 12.65 -17.66 -26.86
C THR A 449 12.62 -16.14 -26.92
N HIS A 450 11.60 -15.55 -26.34
CA HIS A 450 11.48 -14.09 -26.19
C HIS A 450 11.65 -13.70 -24.73
N PHE A 451 12.22 -12.52 -24.54
CA PHE A 451 12.30 -11.83 -23.27
C PHE A 451 11.73 -10.43 -23.43
N ASP A 452 10.63 -10.14 -22.74
CA ASP A 452 10.03 -8.81 -22.75
C ASP A 452 10.41 -8.08 -21.45
N LEU A 453 10.66 -6.77 -21.55
CA LEU A 453 11.03 -5.91 -20.42
C LEU A 453 10.10 -4.68 -20.35
N PRO A 454 8.81 -4.84 -20.05
CA PRO A 454 7.91 -3.72 -19.83
C PRO A 454 8.38 -2.83 -18.68
N ALA A 455 8.40 -1.52 -18.93
CA ALA A 455 8.64 -0.52 -17.90
C ALA A 455 7.49 0.49 -17.91
N SER A 456 6.84 0.70 -16.79
CA SER A 456 5.67 1.57 -16.64
C SER A 456 5.87 2.57 -15.51
N VAL A 457 5.37 3.77 -15.69
CA VAL A 457 5.28 4.78 -14.63
C VAL A 457 3.87 5.35 -14.62
N PHE A 458 3.30 5.44 -13.44
CA PHE A 458 1.99 6.01 -13.18
C PHE A 458 2.13 7.20 -12.22
N LEU A 459 1.45 8.29 -12.52
CA LEU A 459 1.31 9.43 -11.64
C LEU A 459 -0.16 9.55 -11.25
N SER A 460 -0.47 9.32 -9.99
CA SER A 460 -1.83 9.39 -9.44
C SER A 460 -2.02 10.64 -8.61
N TYR A 461 -3.22 11.21 -8.70
CA TYR A 461 -3.71 12.32 -7.88
C TYR A 461 -4.99 11.90 -7.16
N PHE A 462 -5.09 12.22 -5.87
CA PHE A 462 -6.20 11.89 -4.98
C PHE A 462 -6.99 13.15 -4.60
N PRO A 463 -7.93 13.61 -5.43
CA PRO A 463 -8.73 14.81 -5.12
C PRO A 463 -9.65 14.60 -3.91
N THR A 464 -10.09 13.37 -3.68
CA THR A 464 -10.93 12.96 -2.55
C THR A 464 -10.54 11.57 -2.06
N ASN A 465 -11.10 11.14 -0.93
CA ASN A 465 -10.90 9.77 -0.42
C ASN A 465 -11.61 8.68 -1.27
N LYS A 466 -12.36 9.04 -2.30
CA LYS A 466 -13.11 8.10 -3.15
C LYS A 466 -12.68 8.12 -4.61
N ILE A 467 -11.93 9.13 -5.03
CA ILE A 467 -11.58 9.35 -6.43
C ILE A 467 -10.06 9.40 -6.56
N THR A 468 -9.53 8.61 -7.47
CA THR A 468 -8.14 8.70 -7.95
C THR A 468 -8.16 8.95 -9.44
N THR A 469 -7.47 9.97 -9.89
CA THR A 469 -7.16 10.18 -11.31
C THR A 469 -5.69 9.91 -11.53
N TYR A 470 -5.33 9.31 -12.66
CA TYR A 470 -3.93 9.04 -12.94
C TYR A 470 -3.62 9.07 -14.44
N GLY A 471 -2.38 9.41 -14.74
CA GLY A 471 -1.77 9.23 -16.05
C GLY A 471 -0.71 8.15 -16.00
N MET A 472 -0.45 7.48 -17.13
CA MET A 472 0.60 6.47 -17.22
C MET A 472 1.33 6.56 -18.55
N ILE A 473 2.57 6.10 -18.53
CA ILE A 473 3.38 5.80 -19.71
C ILE A 473 4.02 4.44 -19.54
N GLN A 474 4.04 3.64 -20.59
CA GLN A 474 4.69 2.34 -20.63
C GLN A 474 5.50 2.18 -21.90
N HIS A 475 6.68 1.60 -21.77
CA HIS A 475 7.50 1.16 -22.89
C HIS A 475 7.80 -0.32 -22.78
N VAL A 476 7.61 -1.07 -23.87
CA VAL A 476 7.76 -2.54 -23.89
C VAL A 476 8.72 -2.95 -24.99
N PRO A 477 10.01 -3.09 -24.72
CA PRO A 477 10.96 -3.70 -25.62
C PRO A 477 10.87 -5.22 -25.52
N ARG A 478 10.91 -5.90 -26.68
CA ARG A 478 10.97 -7.36 -26.81
C ARG A 478 12.29 -7.77 -27.40
N PHE A 479 13.00 -8.64 -26.69
CA PHE A 479 14.29 -9.15 -27.11
C PHE A 479 14.16 -10.59 -27.60
N LEU A 480 14.92 -10.94 -28.65
CA LEU A 480 15.11 -12.31 -29.09
C LEU A 480 16.35 -12.88 -28.44
N TYR A 481 16.22 -14.07 -27.90
CA TYR A 481 17.36 -14.88 -27.50
C TYR A 481 17.29 -16.18 -28.31
N ASP A 482 18.11 -16.30 -29.37
CA ASP A 482 18.26 -17.55 -30.11
C ASP A 482 19.73 -17.94 -30.17
N THR A 483 20.01 -19.15 -29.70
CA THR A 483 21.35 -19.72 -29.67
C THR A 483 21.74 -20.48 -30.95
N LYS A 484 20.85 -20.55 -31.95
CA LYS A 484 21.07 -21.40 -33.14
C LYS A 484 21.28 -20.66 -34.47
N GLU A 485 21.04 -19.36 -34.52
CA GLU A 485 21.34 -18.58 -35.72
C GLU A 485 22.62 -17.76 -35.51
N PRO A 486 23.74 -18.14 -36.17
CA PRO A 486 25.04 -17.51 -35.94
C PRO A 486 25.16 -16.07 -36.52
N GLN A 487 24.11 -15.51 -37.10
CA GLN A 487 24.09 -14.17 -37.64
C GLN A 487 23.36 -13.12 -36.80
N ILE A 488 22.70 -13.52 -35.73
CA ILE A 488 22.03 -12.60 -34.79
C ILE A 488 22.89 -12.54 -33.53
N ASN A 489 23.84 -11.60 -33.51
CA ASN A 489 24.56 -11.29 -32.28
C ASN A 489 23.57 -10.81 -31.22
N ASP A 490 23.50 -11.56 -30.14
CA ASP A 490 23.19 -11.17 -28.77
C ASP A 490 22.14 -10.06 -28.58
N TRP A 491 20.91 -10.39 -28.22
CA TRP A 491 19.91 -9.46 -27.68
C TRP A 491 19.47 -8.32 -28.64
N LEU A 492 19.03 -8.65 -29.84
CA LEU A 492 18.38 -7.67 -30.71
C LEU A 492 16.95 -7.38 -30.27
N ILE A 493 16.59 -6.10 -30.18
CA ILE A 493 15.20 -5.68 -30.01
C ILE A 493 14.43 -6.06 -31.27
N ARG A 494 13.56 -7.07 -31.17
CA ARG A 494 12.74 -7.54 -32.28
C ARG A 494 11.54 -6.63 -32.54
N SER A 495 10.90 -6.21 -31.44
CA SER A 495 9.76 -5.31 -31.49
C SER A 495 9.74 -4.45 -30.24
N ASN A 496 9.14 -3.31 -30.33
CA ASN A 496 8.83 -2.47 -29.16
C ASN A 496 7.55 -1.69 -29.42
N TYR A 497 6.93 -1.28 -28.34
CA TYR A 497 5.88 -0.27 -28.40
C TYR A 497 5.93 0.65 -27.20
N THR A 498 5.34 1.83 -27.37
CA THR A 498 5.16 2.80 -26.29
C THR A 498 3.71 3.23 -26.27
N GLN A 499 3.11 3.22 -25.11
CA GLN A 499 1.74 3.70 -24.89
C GLN A 499 1.69 4.70 -23.75
N TYR A 500 0.71 5.59 -23.81
CA TYR A 500 0.29 6.41 -22.69
C TYR A 500 -1.16 6.13 -22.34
N GLY A 501 -1.59 6.51 -21.16
CA GLY A 501 -2.96 6.32 -20.74
C GLY A 501 -3.39 7.29 -19.67
N ALA A 502 -4.71 7.37 -19.49
CA ALA A 502 -5.35 8.09 -18.40
C ALA A 502 -6.43 7.22 -17.77
N GLY A 503 -6.50 7.26 -16.45
CA GLY A 503 -7.44 6.41 -15.70
C GLY A 503 -8.11 7.13 -14.56
N LEU A 504 -9.22 6.53 -14.14
CA LEU A 504 -10.05 6.95 -13.02
C LEU A 504 -10.36 5.74 -12.15
N LYS A 505 -10.11 5.84 -10.84
CA LYS A 505 -10.59 4.86 -9.86
C LYS A 505 -11.64 5.50 -8.97
N TYR A 506 -12.67 4.72 -8.68
CA TYR A 506 -13.74 5.12 -7.79
C TYR A 506 -13.97 4.08 -6.70
N GLN A 507 -13.85 4.50 -5.44
CA GLN A 507 -14.12 3.67 -4.27
C GLN A 507 -15.62 3.67 -3.99
N LEU A 508 -16.32 2.63 -4.46
CA LEU A 508 -17.77 2.50 -4.30
C LEU A 508 -18.15 2.17 -2.85
N LYS A 509 -17.41 1.22 -2.24
CA LYS A 509 -17.49 0.80 -0.83
C LYS A 509 -16.07 0.56 -0.32
N PRO A 510 -15.84 0.48 1.00
CA PRO A 510 -14.50 0.14 1.52
C PRO A 510 -13.90 -1.13 0.91
N SER A 511 -14.74 -2.10 0.57
CA SER A 511 -14.35 -3.37 -0.05
C SER A 511 -14.40 -3.40 -1.59
N ILE A 512 -14.95 -2.36 -2.26
CA ILE A 512 -15.18 -2.39 -3.72
C ILE A 512 -14.57 -1.17 -4.37
N ASN A 513 -13.64 -1.40 -5.29
CA ASN A 513 -13.04 -0.38 -6.15
C ASN A 513 -13.35 -0.67 -7.62
N ILE A 514 -13.69 0.37 -8.38
CA ILE A 514 -13.92 0.31 -9.83
C ILE A 514 -12.87 1.18 -10.50
N GLU A 515 -12.28 0.69 -11.57
CA GLU A 515 -11.25 1.37 -12.34
C GLU A 515 -11.61 1.42 -13.81
N LEU A 516 -11.45 2.60 -14.42
CA LEU A 516 -11.52 2.81 -15.85
C LEU A 516 -10.14 3.31 -16.32
N LEU A 517 -9.59 2.71 -17.37
CA LEU A 517 -8.33 3.11 -17.96
C LEU A 517 -8.44 3.09 -19.48
N TYR A 518 -8.10 4.20 -20.10
CA TYR A 518 -7.87 4.32 -21.54
C TYR A 518 -6.37 4.35 -21.80
N THR A 519 -5.89 3.60 -22.78
CA THR A 519 -4.51 3.72 -23.28
C THR A 519 -4.46 3.80 -24.80
N ASN A 520 -3.44 4.48 -25.31
CA ASN A 520 -3.18 4.61 -26.73
C ASN A 520 -1.71 4.27 -27.02
N PHE A 521 -1.50 3.42 -28.01
CA PHE A 521 -0.20 3.01 -28.51
C PHE A 521 0.23 4.01 -29.59
N PHE A 522 1.06 4.97 -29.24
CA PHE A 522 1.44 6.05 -30.16
C PHE A 522 2.73 5.77 -30.93
N ARG A 523 3.47 4.74 -30.57
CA ARG A 523 4.69 4.32 -31.25
C ARG A 523 4.85 2.80 -31.14
N ALA A 524 5.07 2.16 -32.28
CA ALA A 524 5.48 0.77 -32.35
C ALA A 524 6.55 0.54 -33.42
N GLN A 525 7.34 -0.50 -33.24
CA GLN A 525 8.25 -1.04 -34.24
C GLN A 525 8.00 -2.55 -34.28
N ASN A 526 7.66 -3.07 -35.45
CA ASN A 526 7.23 -4.45 -35.66
C ASN A 526 6.09 -4.83 -34.71
N GLY A 527 5.05 -4.02 -34.65
CA GLY A 527 3.90 -4.23 -33.77
C GLY A 527 2.72 -3.33 -34.15
N GLY A 528 1.55 -3.66 -33.60
CA GLY A 528 0.31 -2.92 -33.83
C GLY A 528 0.23 -1.62 -33.04
N LEU A 529 -0.46 -0.65 -33.64
CA LEU A 529 -0.88 0.61 -33.01
C LEU A 529 -2.40 0.56 -32.83
N GLY A 530 -2.87 1.07 -31.72
CA GLY A 530 -4.29 1.05 -31.42
C GLY A 530 -4.62 1.61 -30.07
N GLU A 531 -5.81 1.30 -29.60
CA GLU A 531 -6.37 1.86 -28.38
C GLU A 531 -6.88 0.72 -27.48
N THR A 532 -6.79 0.94 -26.17
CA THR A 532 -7.31 0.00 -25.18
C THR A 532 -8.26 0.69 -24.22
N PHE A 533 -9.41 0.07 -23.99
CA PHE A 533 -10.36 0.43 -22.97
C PHE A 533 -10.37 -0.65 -21.90
N ASN A 534 -10.15 -0.27 -20.66
CA ASN A 534 -10.04 -1.19 -19.55
C ASN A 534 -11.08 -0.87 -18.48
N LEU A 535 -11.71 -1.92 -17.94
CA LEU A 535 -12.61 -1.87 -16.78
C LEU A 535 -12.12 -2.86 -15.73
N GLY A 536 -11.67 -2.34 -14.60
CA GLY A 536 -11.27 -3.10 -13.43
C GLY A 536 -12.33 -3.06 -12.34
N ILE A 537 -12.58 -4.20 -11.68
CA ILE A 537 -13.37 -4.28 -10.46
C ILE A 537 -12.56 -5.08 -9.46
N LYS A 538 -12.28 -4.49 -8.31
CA LYS A 538 -11.60 -5.15 -7.21
C LYS A 538 -12.54 -5.27 -6.02
N TYR A 539 -12.58 -6.47 -5.43
CA TYR A 539 -13.28 -6.77 -4.19
C TYR A 539 -12.30 -7.33 -3.16
N VAL A 540 -12.23 -6.69 -1.99
CA VAL A 540 -11.42 -7.13 -0.86
C VAL A 540 -12.30 -7.85 0.13
N LEU A 541 -11.91 -9.08 0.46
CA LEU A 541 -12.53 -9.94 1.47
C LEU A 541 -11.72 -9.82 2.77
N PHE A 542 -12.40 -9.50 3.87
CA PHE A 542 -11.80 -9.36 5.20
C PHE A 542 -12.03 -10.60 6.05
#